data_aaeca2a8dab93a3d485bf72e9a842079
#
_entry.id   aaeca2a8dab93a3d485bf72e9a842079
#
_cell.length_a   1.000
_cell.length_b   1.000
_cell.length_c   1.000
_cell.angle_alpha   90.00
_cell.angle_beta   90.00
_cell.angle_gamma   90.00
#
_symmetry.space_group_name_H-M   'P 1'
#
loop_
_entity.id
_entity.type
_entity.pdbx_description
1 polymer ?
#
loop_
_entity_poly.entity_id
_entity_poly.type
_entity_poly.pdbx_seq_one_letter_code
_entity_poly.pdbx_strand_id
1 'polypeptide(L)'
;MVFYLEILWFYIAVFLAISDEIHSRIMWGLFADFYILLAGVIKESVASNIRLWIVHEFMEAIFHFVLLSIIFLSLEIGILAAIIHMTVDLYHEISGIELTPLGHRCLHFTIESIFFILLFAAGLPT
;
A
#
# COMPACT_ATOMS: atom_id res chain seq x y z
N MET A 1 23.32 -11.23 11.57
CA MET A 1 21.90 -11.61 11.37
C MET A 1 20.93 -10.71 12.11
N VAL A 2 21.18 -10.43 13.39
CA VAL A 2 20.31 -9.51 14.19
C VAL A 2 20.28 -8.09 13.60
N PHE A 3 21.41 -7.58 13.14
CA PHE A 3 21.52 -6.22 12.58
C PHE A 3 20.67 -6.01 11.32
N TYR A 4 20.47 -7.05 10.49
CA TYR A 4 19.61 -6.95 9.30
C TYR A 4 18.13 -6.84 9.65
N LEU A 5 17.69 -7.50 10.71
CA LEU A 5 16.31 -7.43 11.17
C LEU A 5 16.00 -6.07 11.81
N GLU A 6 16.99 -5.44 12.45
CA GLU A 6 16.83 -4.14 13.11
C GLU A 6 16.54 -2.99 12.15
N ILE A 7 16.97 -3.09 10.89
CA ILE A 7 16.73 -2.04 9.87
C ILE A 7 15.83 -2.50 8.74
N LEU A 8 15.42 -3.76 8.72
CA LEU A 8 14.56 -4.29 7.66
C LEU A 8 13.22 -3.54 7.57
N TRP A 9 12.62 -3.19 8.72
CA TRP A 9 11.41 -2.40 8.78
C TRP A 9 11.54 -1.06 8.05
N PHE A 10 12.71 -0.43 8.15
CA PHE A 10 12.99 0.84 7.48
C PHE A 10 13.01 0.66 5.95
N TYR A 11 13.69 -0.36 5.46
CA TYR A 11 13.68 -0.67 4.02
C TYR A 11 12.27 -0.99 3.52
N ILE A 12 11.49 -1.75 4.26
CA ILE A 12 10.11 -2.06 3.88
C ILE A 12 9.28 -0.76 3.81
N ALA A 13 9.36 0.11 4.80
CA ALA A 13 8.63 1.37 4.81
C ALA A 13 9.05 2.30 3.66
N VAL A 14 10.35 2.39 3.37
CA VAL A 14 10.87 3.17 2.24
C VAL A 14 10.38 2.61 0.91
N PHE A 15 10.46 1.30 0.71
CA PHE A 15 10.00 0.67 -0.53
C PHE A 15 8.49 0.71 -0.69
N LEU A 16 7.71 0.68 0.38
CA LEU A 16 6.28 0.96 0.33
C LEU A 16 6.00 2.38 -0.15
N ALA A 17 6.70 3.38 0.38
CA ALA A 17 6.56 4.76 -0.07
C ALA A 17 6.96 4.93 -1.55
N ILE A 18 8.01 4.27 -2.00
CA ILE A 18 8.42 4.25 -3.40
C ILE A 18 7.37 3.55 -4.26
N SER A 19 6.85 2.41 -3.82
CA SER A 19 5.79 1.65 -4.50
C SER A 19 4.54 2.48 -4.68
N ASP A 20 4.12 3.20 -3.65
CA ASP A 20 2.97 4.11 -3.71
C ASP A 20 3.19 5.25 -4.71
N GLU A 21 4.37 5.85 -4.72
CA GLU A 21 4.73 6.89 -5.70
C GLU A 21 4.76 6.35 -7.13
N ILE A 22 5.33 5.16 -7.34
CA ILE A 22 5.35 4.49 -8.65
C ILE A 22 3.93 4.20 -9.11
N HIS A 23 3.09 3.62 -8.26
CA HIS A 23 1.69 3.35 -8.57
C HIS A 23 0.96 4.63 -8.98
N SER A 24 1.07 5.69 -8.19
CA SER A 24 0.40 6.95 -8.45
C SER A 24 0.85 7.60 -9.76
N ARG A 25 2.14 7.60 -10.07
CA ARG A 25 2.68 8.26 -11.27
C ARG A 25 2.56 7.41 -12.53
N ILE A 26 2.91 6.13 -12.45
CA ILE A 26 2.92 5.26 -13.63
C ILE A 26 1.50 4.90 -14.05
N MET A 27 0.64 4.56 -13.11
CA MET A 27 -0.74 4.18 -13.42
C MET A 27 -1.52 5.35 -13.99
N TRP A 28 -1.33 6.56 -13.48
CA TRP A 28 -1.97 7.76 -14.02
C TRP A 28 -1.28 8.33 -15.25
N GLY A 29 0.06 8.19 -15.37
CA GLY A 29 0.82 8.73 -16.48
C GLY A 29 0.81 7.86 -17.74
N LEU A 30 1.02 6.54 -17.60
CA LEU A 30 1.15 5.60 -18.72
C LEU A 30 -0.12 4.81 -19.00
N PHE A 31 -0.92 4.53 -17.99
CA PHE A 31 -2.11 3.69 -18.09
C PHE A 31 -3.42 4.45 -17.80
N ALA A 32 -3.39 5.80 -17.89
CA ALA A 32 -4.58 6.61 -17.63
C ALA A 32 -5.78 6.15 -18.47
N ASP A 33 -5.60 5.91 -19.77
CA ASP A 33 -6.66 5.46 -20.66
C ASP A 33 -7.17 4.06 -20.30
N PHE A 34 -6.28 3.15 -19.97
CA PHE A 34 -6.65 1.82 -19.50
C PHE A 34 -7.38 1.88 -18.17
N TYR A 35 -6.92 2.73 -17.25
CA TYR A 35 -7.56 2.90 -15.95
C TYR A 35 -8.96 3.49 -16.06
N ILE A 36 -9.15 4.48 -16.96
CA ILE A 36 -10.46 5.08 -17.23
C ILE A 36 -11.40 4.02 -17.83
N LEU A 37 -10.92 3.23 -18.79
CA LEU A 37 -11.69 2.14 -19.39
C LEU A 37 -12.08 1.08 -18.36
N LEU A 38 -11.12 0.64 -17.54
CA LEU A 38 -11.36 -0.32 -16.47
C LEU A 38 -12.31 0.21 -15.41
N ALA A 39 -12.16 1.47 -15.01
CA ALA A 39 -13.08 2.13 -14.09
C ALA A 39 -14.50 2.23 -14.65
N GLY A 40 -14.63 2.47 -15.96
CA GLY A 40 -15.92 2.46 -16.65
C GLY A 40 -16.59 1.09 -16.60
N VAL A 41 -15.86 0.02 -16.93
CA VAL A 41 -16.36 -1.36 -16.84
C VAL A 41 -16.73 -1.75 -15.41
N ILE A 42 -15.91 -1.39 -14.44
CA ILE A 42 -16.18 -1.64 -13.02
C ILE A 42 -17.41 -0.85 -12.54
N LYS A 43 -17.52 0.42 -12.96
CA LYS A 43 -18.68 1.28 -12.62
C LYS A 43 -20.00 0.71 -13.14
N GLU A 44 -20.01 0.11 -14.31
CA GLU A 44 -21.18 -0.58 -14.86
C GLU A 44 -21.52 -1.85 -14.07
N SER A 45 -20.51 -2.53 -13.53
CA SER A 45 -20.65 -3.77 -12.77
C SER A 45 -20.93 -3.54 -11.29
N VAL A 46 -20.59 -2.36 -10.74
CA VAL A 46 -20.63 -2.04 -9.31
C VAL A 46 -21.64 -0.92 -9.05
N ALA A 47 -22.67 -1.22 -8.27
CA ALA A 47 -23.82 -0.35 -8.05
C ALA A 47 -23.58 0.84 -7.10
N SER A 48 -22.37 1.07 -6.58
CA SER A 48 -22.11 2.18 -5.65
C SER A 48 -20.67 2.71 -5.74
N ASN A 49 -20.50 4.02 -5.45
CA ASN A 49 -19.19 4.67 -5.41
C ASN A 49 -18.27 4.07 -4.34
N ILE A 50 -18.81 3.59 -3.23
CA ILE A 50 -18.06 2.94 -2.15
C ILE A 50 -17.43 1.64 -2.64
N ARG A 51 -18.17 0.83 -3.40
CA ARG A 51 -17.65 -0.43 -3.97
C ARG A 51 -16.57 -0.17 -5.00
N LEU A 52 -16.74 0.86 -5.82
CA LEU A 52 -15.74 1.27 -6.81
C LEU A 52 -14.43 1.66 -6.12
N TRP A 53 -14.51 2.43 -5.05
CA TRP A 53 -13.36 2.84 -4.26
C TRP A 53 -12.67 1.63 -3.60
N ILE A 54 -13.42 0.69 -3.01
CA ILE A 54 -12.86 -0.56 -2.44
C ILE A 54 -12.12 -1.36 -3.49
N VAL A 55 -12.65 -1.49 -4.72
CA VAL A 55 -11.97 -2.18 -5.82
C VAL A 55 -10.67 -1.48 -6.19
N HIS A 56 -10.65 -0.14 -6.23
CA HIS A 56 -9.43 0.64 -6.46
C HIS A 56 -8.36 0.36 -5.41
N GLU A 57 -8.72 0.42 -4.14
CA GLU A 57 -7.81 0.12 -3.01
C GLU A 57 -7.30 -1.32 -3.05
N PHE A 58 -8.14 -2.26 -3.43
CA PHE A 58 -7.76 -3.66 -3.57
C PHE A 58 -6.74 -3.87 -4.70
N MET A 59 -6.93 -3.21 -5.84
CA MET A 59 -5.97 -3.25 -6.96
C MET A 59 -4.62 -2.63 -6.57
N GLU A 60 -4.64 -1.54 -5.84
CA GLU A 60 -3.43 -0.91 -5.29
C GLU A 60 -2.72 -1.85 -4.30
N ALA A 61 -3.46 -2.51 -3.42
CA ALA A 61 -2.91 -3.51 -2.50
C ALA A 61 -2.24 -4.68 -3.24
N ILE A 62 -2.83 -5.17 -4.33
CA ILE A 62 -2.22 -6.21 -5.18
C ILE A 62 -0.90 -5.70 -5.78
N PHE A 63 -0.86 -4.48 -6.27
CA PHE A 63 0.36 -3.87 -6.81
C PHE A 63 1.48 -3.85 -5.75
N HIS A 64 1.19 -3.37 -4.56
CA HIS A 64 2.16 -3.35 -3.45
C HIS A 64 2.59 -4.76 -3.06
N PHE A 65 1.65 -5.70 -2.98
CA PHE A 65 1.95 -7.11 -2.72
C PHE A 65 2.97 -7.67 -3.71
N VAL A 66 2.71 -7.53 -5.01
CA VAL A 66 3.58 -8.08 -6.05
C VAL A 66 4.96 -7.41 -6.00
N LEU A 67 5.00 -6.09 -5.96
CA LEU A 67 6.25 -5.34 -6.00
C LEU A 67 7.12 -5.63 -4.77
N LEU A 68 6.56 -5.55 -3.57
CA LEU A 68 7.30 -5.81 -2.33
C LEU A 68 7.73 -7.28 -2.22
N SER A 69 6.89 -8.22 -2.67
CA SER A 69 7.26 -9.64 -2.71
C SER A 69 8.49 -9.89 -3.59
N ILE A 70 8.57 -9.22 -4.73
CA ILE A 70 9.72 -9.33 -5.64
C ILE A 70 10.96 -8.67 -5.04
N ILE A 71 10.83 -7.45 -4.51
CA ILE A 71 11.97 -6.69 -3.95
C ILE A 71 12.59 -7.43 -2.77
N PHE A 72 11.77 -7.94 -1.86
CA PHE A 72 12.25 -8.62 -0.65
C PHE A 72 12.36 -10.13 -0.79
N LEU A 73 12.00 -10.68 -1.94
CA LEU A 73 11.97 -12.14 -2.21
C LEU A 73 11.18 -12.89 -1.12
N SER A 74 10.11 -12.28 -0.65
CA SER A 74 9.28 -12.81 0.43
C SER A 74 7.81 -12.47 0.18
N LEU A 75 7.00 -13.51 -0.04
CA LEU A 75 5.55 -13.38 -0.15
C LEU A 75 4.93 -12.86 1.15
N GLU A 76 5.48 -13.26 2.28
CA GLU A 76 5.01 -12.87 3.60
C GLU A 76 5.17 -11.36 3.82
N ILE A 77 6.33 -10.80 3.52
CA ILE A 77 6.56 -9.35 3.59
C ILE A 77 5.63 -8.62 2.61
N GLY A 78 5.48 -9.14 1.39
CA GLY A 78 4.58 -8.55 0.41
C GLY A 78 3.11 -8.50 0.88
N ILE A 79 2.61 -9.59 1.44
CA ILE A 79 1.25 -9.66 1.98
C ILE A 79 1.08 -8.69 3.16
N LEU A 80 1.98 -8.72 4.11
CA LEU A 80 1.92 -7.85 5.29
C LEU A 80 2.01 -6.37 4.92
N ALA A 81 2.89 -6.03 3.98
CA ALA A 81 3.02 -4.67 3.48
C ALA A 81 1.74 -4.19 2.78
N ALA A 82 1.13 -5.02 1.93
CA ALA A 82 -0.12 -4.70 1.26
C ALA A 82 -1.27 -4.51 2.26
N ILE A 83 -1.37 -5.38 3.25
CA ILE A 83 -2.42 -5.33 4.28
C ILE A 83 -2.30 -4.06 5.12
N ILE A 84 -1.11 -3.73 5.62
CA ILE A 84 -0.95 -2.54 6.46
C ILE A 84 -1.20 -1.26 5.64
N HIS A 85 -0.69 -1.18 4.42
CA HIS A 85 -0.90 -0.03 3.55
C HIS A 85 -2.39 0.18 3.26
N MET A 86 -3.11 -0.86 2.83
CA MET A 86 -4.56 -0.80 2.60
C MET A 86 -5.33 -0.43 3.87
N THR A 87 -4.93 -0.92 5.03
CA THR A 87 -5.57 -0.60 6.30
C THR A 87 -5.45 0.89 6.64
N VAL A 88 -4.31 1.51 6.40
CA VAL A 88 -4.10 2.94 6.61
C VAL A 88 -4.96 3.76 5.64
N ASP A 89 -5.02 3.38 4.37
CA ASP A 89 -5.87 4.06 3.38
C ASP A 89 -7.35 3.97 3.74
N LEU A 90 -7.83 2.79 4.12
CA LEU A 90 -9.20 2.60 4.57
C LEU A 90 -9.52 3.44 5.82
N TYR A 91 -8.64 3.45 6.79
CA TYR A 91 -8.81 4.25 8.00
C TYR A 91 -8.88 5.75 7.70
N HIS A 92 -7.95 6.23 6.89
CA HIS A 92 -7.88 7.63 6.48
C HIS A 92 -9.16 8.07 5.75
N GLU A 93 -9.63 7.27 4.82
CA GLU A 93 -10.83 7.56 4.02
C GLU A 93 -12.11 7.50 4.87
N ILE A 94 -12.27 6.48 5.71
CA ILE A 94 -13.45 6.32 6.57
C ILE A 94 -13.50 7.40 7.63
N SER A 95 -12.35 7.80 8.19
CA SER A 95 -12.30 8.86 9.22
C SER A 95 -12.60 10.26 8.68
N GLY A 96 -12.55 10.46 7.36
CA GLY A 96 -12.77 11.76 6.72
C GLY A 96 -11.73 12.82 7.05
N ILE A 97 -10.55 12.42 7.52
CA ILE A 97 -9.45 13.33 7.82
C ILE A 97 -8.83 13.81 6.50
N GLU A 98 -8.86 15.12 6.27
CA GLU A 98 -8.19 15.73 5.14
C GLU A 98 -6.71 15.96 5.48
N LEU A 99 -5.83 15.33 4.70
CA LEU A 99 -4.38 15.47 4.84
C LEU A 99 -3.78 16.10 3.58
N THR A 100 -2.73 16.90 3.79
CA THR A 100 -1.87 17.32 2.68
C THR A 100 -1.15 16.08 2.09
N PRO A 101 -0.66 16.12 0.84
CA PRO A 101 0.10 15.00 0.28
C PRO A 101 1.28 14.59 1.16
N LEU A 102 1.98 15.54 1.74
CA LEU A 102 3.07 15.26 2.69
C LEU A 102 2.55 14.63 3.98
N GLY A 103 1.46 15.14 4.54
CA GLY A 103 0.83 14.60 5.74
C GLY A 103 0.35 13.16 5.56
N HIS A 104 -0.26 12.87 4.41
CA HIS A 104 -0.68 11.51 4.04
C HIS A 104 0.53 10.56 4.00
N ARG A 105 1.61 10.97 3.35
CA ARG A 105 2.83 10.19 3.24
C ARG A 105 3.51 9.98 4.61
N CYS A 106 3.55 11.00 5.45
CA CYS A 106 4.07 10.89 6.82
C CYS A 106 3.23 9.93 7.68
N LEU A 107 1.92 9.95 7.54
CA LEU A 107 1.01 9.05 8.24
C LEU A 107 1.30 7.59 7.87
N HIS A 108 1.35 7.30 6.57
CA HIS A 108 1.69 5.96 6.07
C HIS A 108 3.05 5.50 6.56
N PHE A 109 4.08 6.29 6.35
CA PHE A 109 5.44 5.93 6.76
C PHE A 109 5.53 5.65 8.26
N THR A 110 4.90 6.47 9.08
CA THR A 110 4.91 6.31 10.55
C THR A 110 4.20 5.02 10.98
N ILE A 111 2.98 4.80 10.50
CA ILE A 111 2.19 3.63 10.91
C ILE A 111 2.79 2.33 10.37
N GLU A 112 3.22 2.32 9.13
CA GLU A 112 3.86 1.16 8.50
C GLU A 112 5.18 0.81 9.18
N SER A 113 5.98 1.81 9.55
CA SER A 113 7.22 1.61 10.30
C SER A 113 6.95 1.00 11.68
N ILE A 114 6.00 1.54 12.43
CA ILE A 114 5.62 1.02 13.75
C ILE A 114 5.10 -0.41 13.63
N PHE A 115 4.27 -0.69 12.64
CA PHE A 115 3.75 -2.04 12.39
C PHE A 115 4.88 -3.06 12.21
N PHE A 116 5.84 -2.79 11.33
CA PHE A 116 6.94 -3.71 11.09
C PHE A 116 7.93 -3.80 12.25
N ILE A 117 8.17 -2.70 12.98
CA ILE A 117 8.98 -2.73 14.20
C ILE A 117 8.36 -3.69 15.22
N LEU A 118 7.07 -3.55 15.48
CA LEU A 118 6.35 -4.41 16.44
C LEU A 118 6.29 -5.87 15.96
N LEU A 119 6.07 -6.08 14.67
CA LEU A 119 6.02 -7.40 14.08
C LEU A 119 7.35 -8.15 14.25
N PHE A 120 8.46 -7.50 13.92
CA PHE A 120 9.78 -8.08 14.06
C PHE A 120 10.22 -8.23 15.52
N ALA A 121 9.82 -7.30 16.40
CA ALA A 121 10.03 -7.46 17.84
C ALA A 121 9.28 -8.68 18.41
N ALA A 122 8.13 -9.03 17.83
CA ALA A 122 7.38 -10.24 18.17
C ALA A 122 7.94 -11.52 17.53
N GLY A 123 8.99 -11.42 16.71
CA GLY A 123 9.62 -12.56 16.04
C GLY A 123 8.92 -13.02 14.75
N LEU A 124 8.11 -12.15 14.14
CA LEU A 124 7.42 -12.40 12.88
C LEU A 124 7.94 -11.44 11.78
N PRO A 125 8.02 -11.87 10.52
CA PRO A 125 8.10 -13.27 10.06
C PRO A 125 9.45 -13.89 10.47
N THR A 126 9.41 -15.14 10.82
CA THR A 126 10.64 -15.89 11.19
C THR A 126 11.31 -16.51 9.99
#